data_d2f420aadb4065c7d4b662ff72b99aec
#
_entry.id   d2f420aadb4065c7d4b662ff72b99aec
#
_cell.length_a   1.000
_cell.length_b   1.000
_cell.length_c   1.000
_cell.angle_alpha   90.00
_cell.angle_beta   90.00
_cell.angle_gamma   90.00
#
_symmetry.space_group_name_H-M   'P 1'
#
loop_
_entity.id
_entity.type
_entity.pdbx_description
1 polymer ?
#
loop_
_entity_poly.entity_id
_entity_poly.type
_entity_poly.pdbx_seq_one_letter_code
_entity_poly.pdbx_strand_id
1 'polypeptide(L)'
;MSKTGLPRLCFLVVFFTLAGCESSAPPTENDRFDSGTLYISCDESFKPAMDAEVQVYRNDYPKANILVSYKPEADCLHDFLVDSVRMIIATRGPSAGEKILIGDSLKLLVQSQTLAYDAIAVIVNPGGPDSMFTVKEIRELVSGKSGKKLIPVLDGVRATSTVRFMLDSILRGQPLGANVTAAQSSVEVINYVARTRDAVGFIGAEWVGNTDDTAQLSFLKKIRLARLESTDSVGGYVLPLQYLIYTKTYPFIRDLVYVLKERESRLARNFSNFLVGRRGQLIFRRAYLFPAIIPFYVRDAKLE
;
A
#
# COMPACT_ATOMS: atom_id res chain seq x y z
N MET A 1 -86.42 -14.65 40.83
CA MET A 1 -85.98 -13.26 40.54
C MET A 1 -84.51 -13.36 40.14
N SER A 2 -84.31 -13.28 38.86
CA SER A 2 -83.05 -13.48 38.11
C SER A 2 -82.21 -12.20 38.09
N LYS A 3 -80.91 -12.25 38.35
CA LYS A 3 -79.94 -11.24 37.94
C LYS A 3 -78.74 -11.91 37.24
N THR A 4 -78.82 -11.79 35.95
CA THR A 4 -77.76 -12.15 35.01
C THR A 4 -76.59 -11.16 35.11
N GLY A 5 -75.42 -11.64 35.48
CA GLY A 5 -74.15 -10.90 35.44
C GLY A 5 -73.36 -11.20 34.12
N LEU A 6 -73.12 -10.16 33.36
CA LEU A 6 -72.37 -10.16 32.10
C LEU A 6 -70.87 -10.14 32.37
N PRO A 7 -70.03 -11.01 31.81
CA PRO A 7 -68.59 -10.94 31.99
C PRO A 7 -67.96 -9.86 31.10
N ARG A 8 -67.12 -9.00 31.75
CA ARG A 8 -66.30 -7.98 31.11
C ARG A 8 -65.15 -8.70 30.38
N LEU A 9 -65.18 -8.66 29.05
CA LEU A 9 -64.11 -9.10 28.16
C LEU A 9 -63.00 -8.04 28.16
N CYS A 10 -61.86 -8.32 28.86
CA CYS A 10 -60.68 -7.48 28.76
C CYS A 10 -59.98 -7.74 27.43
N PHE A 11 -60.05 -6.76 26.54
CA PHE A 11 -59.27 -6.74 25.30
C PHE A 11 -57.79 -6.39 25.63
N LEU A 12 -56.91 -7.38 25.60
CA LEU A 12 -55.46 -7.20 25.74
C LEU A 12 -54.90 -6.76 24.37
N VAL A 13 -54.65 -5.48 24.19
CA VAL A 13 -53.99 -4.95 23.00
C VAL A 13 -52.51 -5.22 23.14
N VAL A 14 -52.00 -6.24 22.43
CA VAL A 14 -50.59 -6.50 22.31
C VAL A 14 -50.02 -5.54 21.30
N PHE A 15 -49.27 -4.54 21.78
CA PHE A 15 -48.46 -3.65 20.95
C PHE A 15 -47.24 -4.40 20.47
N PHE A 16 -47.29 -4.87 19.22
CA PHE A 16 -46.11 -5.40 18.49
C PHE A 16 -45.25 -4.19 18.10
N THR A 17 -44.20 -3.89 18.85
CA THR A 17 -43.14 -2.99 18.42
C THR A 17 -42.34 -3.71 17.35
N LEU A 18 -42.58 -3.37 16.11
CA LEU A 18 -41.68 -3.68 14.99
C LEU A 18 -40.36 -2.94 15.22
N ALA A 19 -39.37 -3.62 15.82
CA ALA A 19 -37.99 -3.19 15.75
C ALA A 19 -37.60 -3.27 14.27
N GLY A 20 -37.66 -2.14 13.59
CA GLY A 20 -37.11 -1.99 12.26
C GLY A 20 -35.60 -2.23 12.34
N CYS A 21 -35.12 -3.34 11.78
CA CYS A 21 -33.74 -3.43 11.38
C CYS A 21 -33.50 -2.29 10.37
N GLU A 22 -32.83 -1.24 10.78
CA GLU A 22 -32.18 -0.34 9.83
C GLU A 22 -31.16 -1.19 9.05
N SER A 23 -31.61 -1.72 7.90
CA SER A 23 -30.69 -2.17 6.88
C SER A 23 -29.95 -0.91 6.44
N SER A 24 -28.69 -0.80 6.80
CA SER A 24 -27.79 0.18 6.20
C SER A 24 -27.79 -0.07 4.68
N ALA A 25 -28.60 0.71 3.97
CA ALA A 25 -28.62 0.69 2.52
C ALA A 25 -27.18 0.95 2.01
N PRO A 26 -26.71 0.22 1.00
CA PRO A 26 -25.39 0.45 0.47
C PRO A 26 -25.28 1.89 -0.06
N PRO A 27 -24.19 2.63 0.24
CA PRO A 27 -24.05 4.04 -0.12
C PRO A 27 -23.64 4.19 -1.59
N THR A 28 -24.50 3.86 -2.55
CA THR A 28 -24.06 3.76 -3.95
C THR A 28 -24.92 4.47 -4.98
N GLU A 29 -26.05 5.04 -4.63
CA GLU A 29 -26.93 5.59 -5.71
C GLU A 29 -26.61 7.02 -6.15
N ASN A 30 -25.76 7.76 -5.48
CA ASN A 30 -25.47 9.17 -5.80
C ASN A 30 -24.06 9.49 -6.31
N ASP A 31 -23.24 8.47 -6.59
CA ASP A 31 -21.91 8.70 -7.14
C ASP A 31 -21.97 9.08 -8.61
N ARG A 32 -21.47 10.27 -8.91
CA ARG A 32 -21.22 10.76 -10.26
C ARG A 32 -19.74 10.65 -10.60
N PHE A 33 -19.40 11.04 -11.79
CA PHE A 33 -18.02 11.07 -12.26
C PHE A 33 -17.13 12.00 -11.42
N ASP A 34 -17.63 13.12 -10.93
CA ASP A 34 -16.92 14.21 -10.25
C ASP A 34 -17.33 14.44 -8.80
N SER A 35 -18.21 13.61 -8.26
CA SER A 35 -18.78 13.79 -6.92
C SER A 35 -19.22 12.48 -6.30
N GLY A 36 -19.32 12.45 -4.97
CA GLY A 36 -19.71 11.27 -4.18
C GLY A 36 -18.59 10.83 -3.24
N THR A 37 -18.70 9.62 -2.69
CA THR A 37 -17.72 9.06 -1.76
C THR A 37 -17.10 7.78 -2.31
N LEU A 38 -15.76 7.73 -2.34
CA LEU A 38 -14.98 6.58 -2.73
C LEU A 38 -14.17 6.06 -1.55
N TYR A 39 -14.40 4.81 -1.17
CA TYR A 39 -13.60 4.09 -0.18
C TYR A 39 -12.48 3.32 -0.89
N ILE A 40 -11.26 3.55 -0.45
CA ILE A 40 -10.06 2.90 -0.97
C ILE A 40 -9.34 2.21 0.19
N SER A 41 -8.94 0.95 0.02
CA SER A 41 -7.97 0.30 0.91
C SER A 41 -6.60 0.34 0.24
N CYS A 42 -5.62 0.88 0.94
CA CYS A 42 -4.27 1.10 0.42
C CYS A 42 -3.23 0.48 1.35
N ASP A 43 -2.26 -0.22 0.76
CA ASP A 43 -1.08 -0.66 1.48
C ASP A 43 -0.38 0.54 2.14
N GLU A 44 -0.12 0.42 3.44
CA GLU A 44 0.47 1.47 4.28
C GLU A 44 1.80 1.99 3.73
N SER A 45 2.55 1.13 3.06
CA SER A 45 3.81 1.52 2.43
C SER A 45 3.66 2.72 1.49
N PHE A 46 2.51 2.87 0.83
CA PHE A 46 2.25 3.93 -0.17
C PHE A 46 1.48 5.13 0.38
N LYS A 47 1.41 5.25 1.72
CA LYS A 47 0.68 6.36 2.35
C LYS A 47 1.17 7.74 1.90
N PRO A 48 2.48 8.05 1.88
CA PRO A 48 2.96 9.38 1.48
C PRO A 48 2.54 9.76 0.05
N ALA A 49 2.67 8.84 -0.91
CA ALA A 49 2.30 9.07 -2.29
C ALA A 49 0.79 9.23 -2.45
N MET A 50 -0.01 8.36 -1.83
CA MET A 50 -1.45 8.40 -1.97
C MET A 50 -2.10 9.60 -1.27
N ASP A 51 -1.56 10.06 -0.15
CA ASP A 51 -2.00 11.31 0.49
C ASP A 51 -1.80 12.51 -0.45
N ALA A 52 -0.66 12.57 -1.16
CA ALA A 52 -0.39 13.62 -2.15
C ALA A 52 -1.35 13.54 -3.36
N GLU A 53 -1.61 12.33 -3.89
CA GLU A 53 -2.56 12.10 -4.98
C GLU A 53 -3.98 12.56 -4.60
N VAL A 54 -4.45 12.15 -3.44
CA VAL A 54 -5.80 12.51 -2.93
C VAL A 54 -5.91 14.00 -2.70
N GLN A 55 -4.88 14.64 -2.15
CA GLN A 55 -4.87 16.08 -1.92
C GLN A 55 -5.03 16.87 -3.22
N VAL A 56 -4.27 16.51 -4.26
CA VAL A 56 -4.35 17.18 -5.56
C VAL A 56 -5.68 16.88 -6.25
N TYR A 57 -6.15 15.63 -6.20
CA TYR A 57 -7.43 15.25 -6.77
C TYR A 57 -8.61 16.03 -6.18
N ARG A 58 -8.65 16.19 -4.86
CA ARG A 58 -9.69 16.96 -4.16
C ARG A 58 -9.71 18.44 -4.56
N ASN A 59 -8.58 19.03 -4.90
CA ASN A 59 -8.52 20.41 -5.40
C ASN A 59 -9.21 20.54 -6.77
N ASP A 60 -9.10 19.52 -7.63
CA ASP A 60 -9.74 19.50 -8.94
C ASP A 60 -11.23 19.12 -8.87
N TYR A 61 -11.57 18.25 -7.91
CA TYR A 61 -12.92 17.72 -7.70
C TYR A 61 -13.39 17.92 -6.25
N PRO A 62 -13.76 19.18 -5.87
CA PRO A 62 -14.09 19.50 -4.47
C PRO A 62 -15.32 18.77 -3.90
N LYS A 63 -16.17 18.23 -4.78
CA LYS A 63 -17.34 17.44 -4.38
C LYS A 63 -17.04 15.93 -4.26
N ALA A 64 -15.83 15.52 -4.59
CA ALA A 64 -15.37 14.14 -4.44
C ALA A 64 -14.77 13.92 -3.05
N ASN A 65 -15.32 12.98 -2.31
CA ASN A 65 -14.82 12.58 -1.00
C ASN A 65 -14.07 11.25 -1.12
N ILE A 66 -12.74 11.31 -1.22
CA ILE A 66 -11.87 10.12 -1.29
C ILE A 66 -11.43 9.76 0.12
N LEU A 67 -11.83 8.58 0.59
CA LEU A 67 -11.50 8.06 1.92
C LEU A 67 -10.55 6.86 1.77
N VAL A 68 -9.30 7.06 2.17
CA VAL A 68 -8.26 6.01 2.09
C VAL A 68 -8.04 5.42 3.47
N SER A 69 -8.17 4.09 3.56
CA SER A 69 -7.82 3.30 4.74
C SER A 69 -6.46 2.64 4.50
N TYR A 70 -5.46 3.05 5.26
CA TYR A 70 -4.11 2.49 5.18
C TYR A 70 -3.98 1.28 6.10
N LYS A 71 -3.54 0.15 5.56
CA LYS A 71 -3.43 -1.13 6.27
C LYS A 71 -2.46 -2.09 5.57
N PRO A 72 -2.14 -3.23 6.19
CA PRO A 72 -1.31 -4.25 5.55
C PRO A 72 -1.91 -4.75 4.22
N GLU A 73 -1.06 -5.09 3.25
CA GLU A 73 -1.47 -5.49 1.90
C GLU A 73 -2.51 -6.62 1.89
N ALA A 74 -2.35 -7.63 2.75
CA ALA A 74 -3.31 -8.74 2.81
C ALA A 74 -4.70 -8.29 3.23
N ASP A 75 -4.80 -7.31 4.14
CA ASP A 75 -6.07 -6.74 4.57
C ASP A 75 -6.70 -5.90 3.45
N CYS A 76 -5.88 -5.19 2.65
CA CYS A 76 -6.38 -4.49 1.46
C CYS A 76 -7.00 -5.46 0.44
N LEU A 77 -6.34 -6.59 0.19
CA LEU A 77 -6.85 -7.63 -0.71
C LEU A 77 -8.14 -8.26 -0.17
N HIS A 78 -8.23 -8.48 1.15
CA HIS A 78 -9.44 -8.98 1.79
C HIS A 78 -10.59 -7.97 1.69
N ASP A 79 -10.33 -6.68 1.90
CA ASP A 79 -11.33 -5.61 1.80
C ASP A 79 -11.92 -5.50 0.39
N PHE A 80 -11.22 -5.97 -0.63
CA PHE A 80 -11.73 -5.97 -1.99
C PHE A 80 -12.99 -6.83 -2.15
N LEU A 81 -13.25 -7.76 -1.21
CA LEU A 81 -14.48 -8.54 -1.15
C LEU A 81 -15.64 -7.78 -0.51
N VAL A 82 -15.37 -6.64 0.15
CA VAL A 82 -16.39 -5.78 0.79
C VAL A 82 -16.99 -4.82 -0.24
N ASP A 83 -18.31 -4.75 -0.34
CA ASP A 83 -19.01 -3.99 -1.39
C ASP A 83 -18.70 -2.48 -1.37
N SER A 84 -18.49 -1.89 -0.21
CA SER A 84 -18.19 -0.46 -0.09
C SER A 84 -16.80 -0.09 -0.60
N VAL A 85 -15.82 -1.01 -0.58
CA VAL A 85 -14.46 -0.76 -1.09
C VAL A 85 -14.43 -1.05 -2.58
N ARG A 86 -14.33 -0.02 -3.40
CA ARG A 86 -14.33 -0.14 -4.86
C ARG A 86 -12.94 -0.16 -5.48
N MET A 87 -11.92 0.29 -4.76
CA MET A 87 -10.53 0.31 -5.22
C MET A 87 -9.60 -0.13 -4.12
N ILE A 88 -8.59 -0.91 -4.48
CA ILE A 88 -7.44 -1.17 -3.63
C ILE A 88 -6.15 -0.74 -4.32
N ILE A 89 -5.17 -0.35 -3.52
CA ILE A 89 -3.81 0.01 -3.94
C ILE A 89 -2.86 -0.93 -3.21
N ALA A 90 -2.12 -1.74 -3.96
CA ALA A 90 -1.27 -2.81 -3.44
C ALA A 90 -0.03 -3.02 -4.30
N THR A 91 0.87 -3.91 -3.91
CA THR A 91 2.07 -4.22 -4.71
C THR A 91 1.85 -5.34 -5.73
N ARG A 92 0.64 -5.86 -5.81
CA ARG A 92 0.23 -6.83 -6.84
C ARG A 92 -1.24 -6.70 -7.19
N GLY A 93 -1.57 -7.11 -8.37
CA GLY A 93 -2.96 -7.38 -8.74
C GLY A 93 -3.45 -8.73 -8.18
N PRO A 94 -4.76 -9.03 -8.31
CA PRO A 94 -5.31 -10.32 -7.91
C PRO A 94 -4.73 -11.45 -8.74
N SER A 95 -4.39 -12.55 -8.09
CA SER A 95 -3.98 -13.80 -8.73
C SER A 95 -5.09 -14.40 -9.61
N ALA A 96 -4.77 -15.37 -10.44
CA ALA A 96 -5.78 -16.04 -11.28
C ALA A 96 -6.91 -16.66 -10.44
N GLY A 97 -6.59 -17.31 -9.32
CA GLY A 97 -7.58 -17.86 -8.39
C GLY A 97 -8.45 -16.79 -7.71
N GLU A 98 -7.84 -15.70 -7.28
CA GLU A 98 -8.56 -14.55 -6.70
C GLU A 98 -9.49 -13.89 -7.73
N LYS A 99 -9.06 -13.75 -9.01
CA LYS A 99 -9.93 -13.22 -10.08
C LYS A 99 -11.16 -14.08 -10.32
N ILE A 100 -11.00 -15.41 -10.30
CA ILE A 100 -12.12 -16.33 -10.42
C ILE A 100 -13.09 -16.17 -9.24
N LEU A 101 -12.55 -16.20 -8.00
CA LEU A 101 -13.35 -16.03 -6.79
C LEU A 101 -14.11 -14.70 -6.78
N ILE A 102 -13.44 -13.60 -7.13
CA ILE A 102 -14.05 -12.27 -7.21
C ILE A 102 -15.10 -12.24 -8.32
N GLY A 103 -14.80 -12.79 -9.51
CA GLY A 103 -15.72 -12.86 -10.63
C GLY A 103 -16.98 -13.63 -10.29
N ASP A 104 -16.84 -14.78 -9.65
CA ASP A 104 -17.96 -15.62 -9.23
C ASP A 104 -18.80 -14.99 -8.11
N SER A 105 -18.14 -14.35 -7.14
CA SER A 105 -18.83 -13.75 -5.99
C SER A 105 -19.50 -12.41 -6.33
N LEU A 106 -18.80 -11.54 -7.06
CA LEU A 106 -19.27 -10.17 -7.32
C LEU A 106 -19.90 -10.00 -8.71
N LYS A 107 -19.80 -11.00 -9.59
CA LYS A 107 -20.24 -10.93 -11.00
C LYS A 107 -19.64 -9.72 -11.73
N LEU A 108 -18.40 -9.37 -11.41
CA LEU A 108 -17.69 -8.19 -11.91
C LEU A 108 -16.37 -8.57 -12.56
N LEU A 109 -16.05 -7.87 -13.65
CA LEU A 109 -14.70 -7.87 -14.21
C LEU A 109 -13.83 -6.89 -13.41
N VAL A 110 -12.79 -7.44 -12.81
CA VAL A 110 -11.80 -6.65 -12.05
C VAL A 110 -10.78 -6.09 -13.03
N GLN A 111 -10.54 -4.79 -12.94
CA GLN A 111 -9.49 -4.12 -13.70
C GLN A 111 -8.30 -3.85 -12.79
N SER A 112 -7.10 -4.09 -13.28
CA SER A 112 -5.86 -3.78 -12.57
C SER A 112 -4.83 -3.20 -13.52
N GLN A 113 -4.06 -2.24 -13.04
CA GLN A 113 -2.98 -1.62 -13.81
C GLN A 113 -1.86 -1.16 -12.90
N THR A 114 -0.61 -1.31 -13.33
CA THR A 114 0.55 -0.76 -12.64
C THR A 114 0.56 0.77 -12.77
N LEU A 115 0.64 1.45 -11.64
CA LEU A 115 0.70 2.90 -11.51
C LEU A 115 2.14 3.41 -11.54
N ALA A 116 2.99 2.72 -10.78
CA ALA A 116 4.39 3.09 -10.59
C ALA A 116 5.21 1.88 -10.14
N TYR A 117 6.52 2.05 -10.13
CA TYR A 117 7.46 1.11 -9.53
C TYR A 117 8.05 1.73 -8.27
N ASP A 118 8.05 0.97 -7.19
CA ASP A 118 8.65 1.28 -5.91
C ASP A 118 9.89 0.41 -5.68
N ALA A 119 10.67 0.77 -4.67
CA ALA A 119 11.75 -0.06 -4.18
C ALA A 119 11.66 -0.22 -2.67
N ILE A 120 12.12 -1.36 -2.15
CA ILE A 120 12.34 -1.52 -0.72
C ILE A 120 13.74 -0.99 -0.40
N ALA A 121 13.78 0.14 0.30
CA ALA A 121 15.01 0.71 0.81
C ALA A 121 15.49 -0.06 2.05
N VAL A 122 16.77 -0.37 2.07
CA VAL A 122 17.45 -0.90 3.26
C VAL A 122 18.02 0.27 4.04
N ILE A 123 17.65 0.37 5.31
CA ILE A 123 18.09 1.45 6.19
C ILE A 123 18.87 0.91 7.38
N VAL A 124 19.88 1.64 7.80
CA VAL A 124 20.75 1.26 8.93
C VAL A 124 20.97 2.45 9.85
N ASN A 125 21.38 2.16 11.09
CA ASN A 125 21.83 3.21 12.00
C ASN A 125 23.13 3.86 11.48
N PRO A 126 23.28 5.19 11.53
CA PRO A 126 24.51 5.86 11.07
C PRO A 126 25.79 5.38 11.75
N GLY A 127 25.71 4.93 13.01
CA GLY A 127 26.81 4.34 13.77
C GLY A 127 26.91 2.80 13.65
N GLY A 128 26.09 2.19 12.79
CA GLY A 128 26.06 0.74 12.57
C GLY A 128 27.33 0.20 11.90
N PRO A 129 27.58 -1.12 12.00
CA PRO A 129 28.80 -1.72 11.48
C PRO A 129 28.81 -1.85 9.96
N ASP A 130 27.67 -2.01 9.33
CA ASP A 130 27.52 -2.27 7.90
C ASP A 130 26.55 -1.29 7.24
N SER A 131 26.85 -0.92 5.99
CA SER A 131 25.98 -0.09 5.15
C SER A 131 25.97 -0.52 3.68
N MET A 132 26.55 -1.67 3.38
CA MET A 132 26.56 -2.28 2.05
C MET A 132 26.25 -3.76 2.20
N PHE A 133 25.33 -4.27 1.40
CA PHE A 133 24.89 -5.66 1.45
C PHE A 133 24.71 -6.25 0.06
N THR A 134 25.13 -7.49 -0.10
CA THR A 134 24.71 -8.32 -1.22
C THR A 134 23.29 -8.84 -1.00
N VAL A 135 22.61 -9.23 -2.07
CA VAL A 135 21.29 -9.89 -1.97
C VAL A 135 21.39 -11.19 -1.17
N LYS A 136 22.53 -11.90 -1.28
CA LYS A 136 22.81 -13.11 -0.50
C LYS A 136 22.89 -12.82 1.00
N GLU A 137 23.64 -11.78 1.40
CA GLU A 137 23.74 -11.38 2.82
C GLU A 137 22.39 -10.98 3.41
N ILE A 138 21.56 -10.24 2.66
CA ILE A 138 20.20 -9.92 3.10
C ILE A 138 19.36 -11.19 3.28
N ARG A 139 19.45 -12.14 2.34
CA ARG A 139 18.75 -13.43 2.45
C ARG A 139 19.19 -14.20 3.70
N GLU A 140 20.48 -14.29 3.97
CA GLU A 140 21.03 -14.94 5.17
C GLU A 140 20.57 -14.22 6.44
N LEU A 141 20.56 -12.88 6.43
CA LEU A 141 20.12 -12.04 7.54
C LEU A 141 18.65 -12.29 7.90
N VAL A 142 17.75 -12.19 6.92
CA VAL A 142 16.30 -12.35 7.17
C VAL A 142 15.88 -13.80 7.39
N SER A 143 16.70 -14.79 6.99
CA SER A 143 16.46 -16.22 7.29
C SER A 143 17.06 -16.66 8.64
N GLY A 144 17.78 -15.79 9.35
CA GLY A 144 18.44 -16.12 10.60
C GLY A 144 19.71 -16.96 10.45
N LYS A 145 20.27 -17.05 9.24
CA LYS A 145 21.49 -17.82 8.92
C LYS A 145 22.75 -16.97 8.83
N SER A 146 22.63 -15.64 9.06
CA SER A 146 23.76 -14.73 9.01
C SER A 146 24.70 -14.95 10.20
N GLY A 147 26.02 -14.97 9.92
CA GLY A 147 27.04 -14.93 10.96
C GLY A 147 27.21 -13.55 11.62
N LYS A 148 26.57 -12.52 11.08
CA LYS A 148 26.61 -11.13 11.59
C LYS A 148 25.55 -10.95 12.68
N LYS A 149 25.89 -10.25 13.75
CA LYS A 149 24.94 -9.90 14.84
C LYS A 149 24.10 -8.67 14.46
N LEU A 150 23.37 -8.77 13.37
CA LEU A 150 22.47 -7.72 12.89
C LEU A 150 21.01 -8.11 13.17
N ILE A 151 20.16 -7.12 13.41
CA ILE A 151 18.74 -7.28 13.72
C ILE A 151 17.90 -6.82 12.53
N PRO A 152 17.35 -7.71 11.70
CA PRO A 152 16.46 -7.32 10.62
C PRO A 152 15.11 -6.85 11.18
N VAL A 153 14.63 -5.69 10.72
CA VAL A 153 13.39 -5.05 11.18
C VAL A 153 12.47 -4.82 10.00
N LEU A 154 11.27 -5.41 10.07
CA LEU A 154 10.22 -5.28 9.07
C LEU A 154 9.00 -4.55 9.66
N ASP A 155 8.17 -3.99 8.80
CA ASP A 155 6.89 -3.35 9.13
C ASP A 155 5.76 -4.33 9.48
N GLY A 156 6.10 -5.51 9.94
CA GLY A 156 5.24 -6.61 10.35
C GLY A 156 5.98 -7.93 10.33
N VAL A 157 5.32 -9.03 10.71
CA VAL A 157 5.79 -10.42 10.54
C VAL A 157 4.95 -11.17 9.52
N ARG A 158 3.79 -10.64 9.16
CA ARG A 158 2.85 -11.22 8.19
C ARG A 158 2.04 -10.09 7.57
N ALA A 159 1.46 -10.37 6.42
CA ALA A 159 0.43 -9.54 5.78
C ALA A 159 0.89 -8.22 5.12
N THR A 160 2.10 -7.70 5.37
CA THR A 160 2.59 -6.50 4.69
C THR A 160 3.23 -6.84 3.34
N SER A 161 3.24 -5.88 2.41
CA SER A 161 3.88 -6.06 1.12
C SER A 161 5.40 -6.23 1.23
N THR A 162 6.03 -5.58 2.19
CA THR A 162 7.47 -5.73 2.48
C THR A 162 7.79 -7.14 2.93
N VAL A 163 6.99 -7.70 3.87
CA VAL A 163 7.14 -9.10 4.31
C VAL A 163 6.91 -10.07 3.16
N ARG A 164 5.86 -9.87 2.36
CA ARG A 164 5.59 -10.71 1.19
C ARG A 164 6.75 -10.68 0.20
N PHE A 165 7.29 -9.50 -0.10
CA PHE A 165 8.47 -9.38 -0.96
C PHE A 165 9.67 -10.17 -0.43
N MET A 166 9.93 -10.09 0.90
CA MET A 166 11.01 -10.87 1.51
C MET A 166 10.77 -12.37 1.39
N LEU A 167 9.55 -12.84 1.62
CA LEU A 167 9.21 -14.26 1.52
C LEU A 167 9.30 -14.77 0.07
N ASP A 168 8.72 -14.05 -0.88
CA ASP A 168 8.58 -14.51 -2.26
C ASP A 168 9.88 -14.32 -3.05
N SER A 169 10.45 -13.10 -3.01
CA SER A 169 11.57 -12.71 -3.88
C SER A 169 12.93 -13.03 -3.26
N ILE A 170 13.08 -12.83 -1.95
CA ILE A 170 14.37 -12.99 -1.28
C ILE A 170 14.53 -14.39 -0.72
N LEU A 171 13.56 -14.88 0.05
CA LEU A 171 13.59 -16.19 0.69
C LEU A 171 13.08 -17.32 -0.22
N ARG A 172 12.42 -16.99 -1.33
CA ARG A 172 11.86 -17.96 -2.29
C ARG A 172 10.97 -19.00 -1.62
N GLY A 173 10.03 -18.53 -0.79
CA GLY A 173 9.07 -19.36 -0.05
C GLY A 173 9.58 -19.93 1.28
N GLN A 174 10.85 -19.69 1.67
CA GLN A 174 11.33 -20.06 3.00
C GLN A 174 10.80 -19.07 4.06
N PRO A 175 10.58 -19.51 5.30
CA PRO A 175 10.08 -18.64 6.35
C PRO A 175 11.14 -17.62 6.80
N LEU A 176 10.68 -16.53 7.40
CA LEU A 176 11.52 -15.58 8.11
C LEU A 176 12.17 -16.26 9.32
N GLY A 177 13.41 -15.86 9.63
CA GLY A 177 14.15 -16.30 10.80
C GLY A 177 13.55 -15.76 12.10
N ALA A 178 13.78 -16.45 13.20
CA ALA A 178 13.33 -16.02 14.54
C ALA A 178 14.02 -14.73 15.02
N ASN A 179 15.09 -14.30 14.36
CA ASN A 179 15.82 -13.05 14.62
C ASN A 179 15.15 -11.81 14.03
N VAL A 180 14.10 -11.96 13.23
CA VAL A 180 13.38 -10.84 12.61
C VAL A 180 12.52 -10.14 13.64
N THR A 181 12.70 -8.83 13.76
CA THR A 181 11.88 -7.96 14.60
C THR A 181 10.76 -7.33 13.75
N ALA A 182 9.54 -7.35 14.28
CA ALA A 182 8.40 -6.68 13.68
C ALA A 182 8.17 -5.31 14.33
N ALA A 183 7.99 -4.29 13.50
CA ALA A 183 7.43 -3.00 13.88
C ALA A 183 5.98 -2.90 13.34
N GLN A 184 5.20 -1.92 13.79
CA GLN A 184 3.79 -1.81 13.39
C GLN A 184 3.59 -0.95 12.12
N SER A 185 4.62 -0.20 11.72
CA SER A 185 4.59 0.69 10.55
C SER A 185 6.00 1.01 10.05
N SER A 186 6.09 1.56 8.85
CA SER A 186 7.35 2.05 8.26
C SER A 186 8.02 3.12 9.14
N VAL A 187 7.24 4.00 9.78
CA VAL A 187 7.76 5.00 10.73
C VAL A 187 8.38 4.35 11.97
N GLU A 188 7.78 3.29 12.48
CA GLU A 188 8.35 2.55 13.62
C GLU A 188 9.62 1.79 13.25
N VAL A 189 9.72 1.24 12.03
CA VAL A 189 10.98 0.67 11.52
C VAL A 189 12.07 1.73 11.54
N ILE A 190 11.81 2.93 11.02
CA ILE A 190 12.75 4.05 11.02
C ILE A 190 13.19 4.40 12.44
N ASN A 191 12.25 4.53 13.37
CA ASN A 191 12.53 4.86 14.76
C ASN A 191 13.30 3.75 15.49
N TYR A 192 13.04 2.49 15.18
CA TYR A 192 13.79 1.35 15.73
C TYR A 192 15.23 1.38 15.27
N VAL A 193 15.45 1.52 13.95
CA VAL A 193 16.80 1.62 13.36
C VAL A 193 17.56 2.82 13.91
N ALA A 194 16.92 3.98 14.09
CA ALA A 194 17.55 5.18 14.64
C ALA A 194 18.09 4.96 16.06
N ARG A 195 17.43 4.12 16.87
CA ARG A 195 17.81 3.86 18.27
C ARG A 195 18.70 2.64 18.47
N THR A 196 18.76 1.75 17.49
CA THR A 196 19.43 0.45 17.61
C THR A 196 20.56 0.35 16.60
N ARG A 197 21.80 0.35 17.13
CA ARG A 197 23.02 0.40 16.32
C ARG A 197 23.13 -0.73 15.29
N ASP A 198 22.75 -1.94 15.68
CA ASP A 198 22.90 -3.15 14.86
C ASP A 198 21.62 -3.49 14.08
N ALA A 199 20.64 -2.56 14.02
CA ALA A 199 19.40 -2.78 13.28
C ALA A 199 19.58 -2.51 11.78
N VAL A 200 18.93 -3.36 10.98
CA VAL A 200 18.79 -3.23 9.51
C VAL A 200 17.30 -3.22 9.20
N GLY A 201 16.75 -2.09 8.80
CA GLY A 201 15.33 -1.91 8.51
C GLY A 201 15.02 -2.01 7.02
N PHE A 202 13.79 -2.42 6.72
CA PHE A 202 13.27 -2.54 5.36
C PHE A 202 11.96 -1.78 5.24
N ILE A 203 11.92 -0.77 4.38
CA ILE A 203 10.76 0.12 4.17
C ILE A 203 10.60 0.48 2.69
N GLY A 204 9.44 0.99 2.27
CA GLY A 204 9.28 1.59 0.95
C GLY A 204 10.22 2.79 0.77
N ALA A 205 10.85 2.91 -0.40
CA ALA A 205 11.80 4.00 -0.68
C ALA A 205 11.11 5.38 -0.64
N GLU A 206 9.82 5.46 -0.90
CA GLU A 206 9.03 6.68 -0.83
C GLU A 206 8.95 7.32 0.57
N TRP A 207 9.26 6.58 1.63
CA TRP A 207 9.34 7.10 2.99
C TRP A 207 10.60 7.91 3.27
N VAL A 208 11.62 7.76 2.44
CA VAL A 208 12.96 8.35 2.68
C VAL A 208 13.62 8.87 1.41
N GLY A 209 12.95 8.82 0.26
CA GLY A 209 13.54 9.20 -1.02
C GLY A 209 13.39 10.67 -1.38
N ASN A 210 12.30 11.32 -0.95
CA ASN A 210 12.00 12.70 -1.32
C ASN A 210 12.72 13.71 -0.41
N THR A 211 13.79 14.29 -0.91
CA THR A 211 14.58 15.30 -0.18
C THR A 211 13.91 16.67 -0.09
N ASP A 212 12.79 16.90 -0.78
CA ASP A 212 11.99 18.13 -0.66
C ASP A 212 10.94 18.03 0.45
N ASP A 213 10.70 16.83 0.99
CA ASP A 213 9.77 16.58 2.08
C ASP A 213 10.47 16.73 3.44
N THR A 214 9.98 17.65 4.27
CA THR A 214 10.59 17.97 5.58
C THR A 214 10.52 16.80 6.56
N ALA A 215 9.48 15.97 6.52
CA ALA A 215 9.35 14.77 7.34
C ALA A 215 10.40 13.73 6.94
N GLN A 216 10.54 13.47 5.64
CA GLN A 216 11.53 12.53 5.11
C GLN A 216 12.96 13.01 5.39
N LEU A 217 13.23 14.32 5.25
CA LEU A 217 14.51 14.90 5.68
C LEU A 217 14.79 14.67 7.17
N SER A 218 13.76 14.72 8.02
CA SER A 218 13.93 14.44 9.46
C SER A 218 14.29 12.98 9.72
N PHE A 219 13.79 12.05 8.90
CA PHE A 219 14.15 10.63 8.97
C PHE A 219 15.60 10.40 8.52
N LEU A 220 16.00 10.98 7.37
CA LEU A 220 17.35 10.86 6.83
C LEU A 220 18.44 11.41 7.76
N LYS A 221 18.10 12.32 8.68
CA LYS A 221 19.03 12.76 9.74
C LYS A 221 19.29 11.70 10.81
N LYS A 222 18.39 10.73 10.97
CA LYS A 222 18.42 9.71 12.03
C LYS A 222 18.93 8.36 11.55
N ILE A 223 18.83 8.09 10.24
CA ILE A 223 19.20 6.82 9.63
C ILE A 223 20.09 7.04 8.40
N ARG A 224 20.68 5.96 7.90
CA ARG A 224 21.43 5.94 6.64
C ARG A 224 20.81 4.94 5.70
N LEU A 225 20.71 5.29 4.42
CA LEU A 225 20.39 4.33 3.37
C LEU A 225 21.58 3.41 3.15
N ALA A 226 21.38 2.10 3.23
CA ALA A 226 22.35 1.11 2.85
C ALA A 226 22.35 0.93 1.32
N ARG A 227 23.48 0.53 0.79
CA ARG A 227 23.66 0.19 -0.62
C ARG A 227 23.47 -1.32 -0.82
N LEU A 228 22.82 -1.71 -1.87
CA LEU A 228 22.68 -3.11 -2.28
C LEU A 228 23.55 -3.40 -3.50
N GLU A 229 24.03 -4.64 -3.59
CA GLU A 229 24.68 -5.15 -4.78
C GLU A 229 23.79 -4.95 -6.01
N SER A 230 24.36 -4.37 -7.06
CA SER A 230 23.68 -4.12 -8.32
C SER A 230 23.32 -5.42 -9.03
N THR A 231 22.21 -5.39 -9.78
CA THR A 231 21.80 -6.52 -10.63
C THR A 231 22.51 -6.54 -11.99
N ASP A 232 23.19 -5.47 -12.35
CA ASP A 232 23.93 -5.40 -13.61
C ASP A 232 25.28 -6.14 -13.54
N SER A 233 25.80 -6.49 -14.71
CA SER A 233 27.08 -7.22 -14.84
C SER A 233 28.32 -6.40 -14.53
N VAL A 234 28.17 -5.08 -14.35
CA VAL A 234 29.28 -4.17 -14.03
C VAL A 234 29.70 -4.30 -12.58
N GLY A 235 28.77 -4.77 -11.73
CA GLY A 235 28.97 -4.88 -10.28
C GLY A 235 28.90 -3.52 -9.57
N GLY A 236 29.10 -3.55 -8.27
CA GLY A 236 29.05 -2.37 -7.42
C GLY A 236 27.82 -2.35 -6.52
N TYR A 237 27.71 -1.30 -5.72
CA TYR A 237 26.65 -1.13 -4.72
C TYR A 237 25.87 0.12 -4.98
N VAL A 238 24.54 -0.01 -5.08
CA VAL A 238 23.62 1.04 -5.52
C VAL A 238 22.59 1.40 -4.44
N LEU A 239 22.15 2.64 -4.47
CA LEU A 239 21.02 3.14 -3.67
C LEU A 239 19.71 2.99 -4.47
N PRO A 240 18.52 3.02 -3.81
CA PRO A 240 17.22 2.94 -4.48
C PRO A 240 16.85 4.25 -5.20
N LEU A 241 17.70 4.71 -6.13
CA LEU A 241 17.44 5.91 -6.91
C LEU A 241 16.43 5.63 -8.03
N GLN A 242 15.53 6.56 -8.31
CA GLN A 242 14.48 6.40 -9.33
C GLN A 242 15.02 5.90 -10.68
N TYR A 243 16.17 6.42 -11.12
CA TYR A 243 16.81 5.95 -12.36
C TYR A 243 17.23 4.46 -12.28
N LEU A 244 17.76 4.02 -11.14
CA LEU A 244 18.19 2.64 -10.91
C LEU A 244 17.02 1.68 -10.69
N ILE A 245 15.87 2.20 -10.25
CA ILE A 245 14.60 1.48 -10.24
C ILE A 245 14.10 1.28 -11.68
N TYR A 246 14.15 2.32 -12.51
CA TYR A 246 13.77 2.25 -13.92
C TYR A 246 14.59 1.26 -14.71
N THR A 247 15.91 1.32 -14.61
CA THR A 247 16.84 0.40 -15.30
C THR A 247 16.86 -0.99 -14.71
N LYS A 248 16.12 -1.22 -13.61
CA LYS A 248 16.10 -2.48 -12.84
C LYS A 248 17.48 -2.87 -12.30
N THR A 249 18.36 -1.89 -12.14
CA THR A 249 19.71 -2.06 -11.57
C THR A 249 19.68 -2.23 -10.05
N TYR A 250 18.73 -1.57 -9.37
CA TYR A 250 18.46 -1.82 -7.94
C TYR A 250 17.69 -3.13 -7.76
N PRO A 251 18.09 -4.03 -6.85
CA PRO A 251 17.53 -5.40 -6.80
C PRO A 251 16.14 -5.52 -6.17
N PHE A 252 15.75 -4.62 -5.27
CA PHE A 252 14.52 -4.75 -4.48
C PHE A 252 13.41 -3.84 -5.03
N ILE A 253 12.92 -4.18 -6.21
CA ILE A 253 11.86 -3.43 -6.91
C ILE A 253 10.52 -4.17 -6.77
N ARG A 254 9.45 -3.42 -6.56
CA ARG A 254 8.07 -3.92 -6.53
C ARG A 254 7.15 -2.97 -7.30
N ASP A 255 6.02 -3.49 -7.75
CA ASP A 255 5.01 -2.71 -8.44
C ASP A 255 4.13 -1.96 -7.43
N LEU A 256 3.55 -0.84 -7.86
CA LEU A 256 2.38 -0.23 -7.28
C LEU A 256 1.22 -0.41 -8.24
N VAL A 257 0.19 -1.11 -7.82
CA VAL A 257 -0.94 -1.51 -8.68
C VAL A 257 -2.24 -1.01 -8.06
N TYR A 258 -3.13 -0.43 -8.88
CA TYR A 258 -4.53 -0.34 -8.47
C TYR A 258 -5.32 -1.54 -8.96
N VAL A 259 -6.31 -1.94 -8.18
CA VAL A 259 -7.34 -2.91 -8.56
C VAL A 259 -8.69 -2.25 -8.35
N LEU A 260 -9.52 -2.25 -9.39
CA LEU A 260 -10.78 -1.54 -9.44
C LEU A 260 -11.93 -2.51 -9.73
N LYS A 261 -12.99 -2.44 -8.93
CA LYS A 261 -14.28 -3.11 -9.18
C LYS A 261 -15.36 -2.05 -9.40
N GLU A 262 -15.47 -1.58 -10.62
CA GLU A 262 -16.52 -0.62 -10.99
C GLU A 262 -17.03 -0.91 -12.39
N ARG A 263 -18.36 -0.99 -12.55
CA ARG A 263 -19.00 -1.30 -13.84
C ARG A 263 -19.14 -0.08 -14.74
N GLU A 264 -19.35 1.10 -14.16
CA GLU A 264 -19.69 2.33 -14.85
C GLU A 264 -18.59 3.38 -14.71
N SER A 265 -18.62 4.41 -15.55
CA SER A 265 -17.70 5.55 -15.46
C SER A 265 -18.13 6.50 -14.35
N ARG A 266 -17.88 6.12 -13.11
CA ARG A 266 -18.18 6.89 -11.90
C ARG A 266 -16.90 7.40 -11.23
N LEU A 267 -16.98 7.81 -9.97
CA LEU A 267 -15.90 8.44 -9.22
C LEU A 267 -14.63 7.58 -9.13
N ALA A 268 -14.75 6.26 -8.90
CA ALA A 268 -13.58 5.40 -8.80
C ALA A 268 -12.84 5.28 -10.15
N ARG A 269 -13.58 5.25 -11.26
CA ARG A 269 -12.99 5.30 -12.61
C ARG A 269 -12.33 6.64 -12.89
N ASN A 270 -12.95 7.76 -12.50
CA ASN A 270 -12.35 9.07 -12.66
C ASN A 270 -11.05 9.19 -11.86
N PHE A 271 -11.06 8.71 -10.61
CA PHE A 271 -9.86 8.70 -9.79
C PHE A 271 -8.76 7.80 -10.36
N SER A 272 -9.10 6.59 -10.86
CA SER A 272 -8.11 5.75 -11.53
C SER A 272 -7.53 6.40 -12.79
N ASN A 273 -8.35 7.09 -13.59
CA ASN A 273 -7.89 7.85 -14.75
C ASN A 273 -6.97 9.02 -14.37
N PHE A 274 -7.25 9.67 -13.24
CA PHE A 274 -6.35 10.70 -12.70
C PHE A 274 -5.00 10.11 -12.31
N LEU A 275 -4.96 8.98 -11.59
CA LEU A 275 -3.72 8.30 -11.17
C LEU A 275 -2.84 7.91 -12.37
N VAL A 276 -3.46 7.38 -13.45
CA VAL A 276 -2.72 6.99 -14.67
C VAL A 276 -2.46 8.18 -15.59
N GLY A 277 -3.15 9.29 -15.38
CA GLY A 277 -3.01 10.51 -16.15
C GLY A 277 -1.70 11.25 -15.84
N ARG A 278 -1.36 12.23 -16.70
CA ARG A 278 -0.11 12.99 -16.58
C ARG A 278 0.09 13.60 -15.18
N ARG A 279 -0.98 14.12 -14.56
CA ARG A 279 -0.89 14.78 -13.24
C ARG A 279 -0.56 13.77 -12.14
N GLY A 280 -1.29 12.67 -12.03
CA GLY A 280 -1.01 11.62 -11.05
C GLY A 280 0.38 11.02 -11.24
N GLN A 281 0.78 10.73 -12.47
CA GLN A 281 2.11 10.22 -12.76
C GLN A 281 3.24 11.17 -12.34
N LEU A 282 3.04 12.49 -12.44
CA LEU A 282 4.00 13.48 -11.94
C LEU A 282 4.03 13.53 -10.41
N ILE A 283 2.91 13.28 -9.74
CA ILE A 283 2.85 13.19 -8.27
C ILE A 283 3.59 11.96 -7.79
N PHE A 284 3.38 10.78 -8.40
CA PHE A 284 4.17 9.58 -8.10
C PHE A 284 5.67 9.83 -8.27
N ARG A 285 6.07 10.48 -9.36
CA ARG A 285 7.47 10.85 -9.56
C ARG A 285 8.01 11.74 -8.45
N ARG A 286 7.25 12.73 -8.02
CA ARG A 286 7.64 13.63 -6.92
C ARG A 286 7.69 12.91 -5.58
N ALA A 287 6.79 11.94 -5.37
CA ALA A 287 6.77 11.06 -4.19
C ALA A 287 7.86 9.99 -4.22
N TYR A 288 8.83 10.09 -5.12
CA TYR A 288 9.97 9.19 -5.26
C TYR A 288 9.65 7.80 -5.84
N LEU A 289 8.46 7.58 -6.37
CA LEU A 289 8.11 6.40 -7.15
C LEU A 289 8.48 6.59 -8.63
N PHE A 290 8.79 5.51 -9.34
CA PHE A 290 9.02 5.59 -10.77
C PHE A 290 7.70 5.39 -11.53
N PRO A 291 7.15 6.43 -12.23
CA PRO A 291 5.87 6.33 -12.93
C PRO A 291 5.88 5.26 -14.02
N ALA A 292 4.80 4.44 -14.10
CA ALA A 292 4.71 3.38 -15.10
C ALA A 292 4.34 3.88 -16.51
N ILE A 293 3.74 5.06 -16.64
CA ILE A 293 3.05 5.50 -17.87
C ILE A 293 3.67 6.74 -18.51
N ILE A 294 4.50 7.51 -17.80
CA ILE A 294 5.12 8.70 -18.39
C ILE A 294 6.21 8.29 -19.38
N PRO A 295 6.09 8.67 -20.67
CA PRO A 295 7.16 8.43 -21.62
C PRO A 295 8.39 9.27 -21.23
N PHE A 296 9.54 8.65 -21.19
CA PHE A 296 10.83 9.34 -21.08
C PHE A 296 11.22 9.90 -22.44
N TYR A 297 11.33 11.23 -22.52
CA TYR A 297 12.01 11.88 -23.63
C TYR A 297 13.45 12.11 -23.21
N VAL A 298 14.37 11.33 -23.74
CA VAL A 298 15.80 11.65 -23.70
C VAL A 298 16.02 12.83 -24.64
N ARG A 299 16.35 14.01 -24.10
CA ARG A 299 16.84 15.12 -24.92
C ARG A 299 18.34 14.94 -25.02
N ASP A 300 18.83 14.75 -26.25
CA ASP A 300 20.25 14.89 -26.53
C ASP A 300 20.64 16.34 -26.24
N ALA A 301 21.40 16.55 -25.17
CA ALA A 301 22.01 17.86 -24.93
C ALA A 301 23.17 17.99 -25.90
N LYS A 302 23.00 18.80 -26.95
CA LYS A 302 24.15 19.32 -27.70
C LYS A 302 24.79 20.40 -26.82
N LEU A 303 25.98 20.11 -26.32
CA LEU A 303 26.86 21.12 -25.76
C LEU A 303 27.40 21.92 -26.94
N GLU A 304 26.97 23.17 -27.09
CA GLU A 304 27.58 24.15 -27.97
C GLU A 304 28.87 24.68 -27.35
#